data_39ca830de254721bd3f9bcb927684973
#
_entry.id   39ca830de254721bd3f9bcb927684973
#
_cell.length_a   1.000
_cell.length_b   1.000
_cell.length_c   1.000
_cell.angle_alpha   90.00
_cell.angle_beta   90.00
_cell.angle_gamma   90.00
#
_symmetry.space_group_name_H-M   'P 1'
#
loop_
_entity.id
_entity.type
_entity.pdbx_description
1 polymer ?
#
loop_
_entity_poly.entity_id
_entity_poly.type
_entity_poly.pdbx_seq_one_letter_code
_entity_poly.pdbx_strand_id
1 'polypeptide(L)'
;ECLVYMGGLSGVARNDLEQRITYYLEKTSLTEHQNKKMRQLSGGMKRRVGLIQALLNNPDFLIIDEPTTGLDPEERIRIRNLLVDFSKDRTVLFSTHVVEDLAATCTQLAIMKKGSFLYSGSVSGLLENAKGCVWNCTVQNAEEARLLEANYSISSKQYVENGIHMKVLSKGKPNENCVLDNDITLEDAYIYLTNS
;
A
#
# COMPACT_ATOMS: atom_id res chain seq x y z
N GLU A 1 -17.90 1.13 -24.56
CA GLU A 1 -18.96 2.15 -24.53
C GLU A 1 -18.89 3.03 -23.27
N CYS A 2 -18.86 2.47 -22.04
CA CYS A 2 -18.81 3.25 -20.78
C CYS A 2 -17.62 4.22 -20.73
N LEU A 3 -16.41 3.74 -20.97
CA LEU A 3 -15.19 4.57 -20.97
C LEU A 3 -15.20 5.63 -22.08
N VAL A 4 -15.72 5.29 -23.25
CA VAL A 4 -15.88 6.26 -24.37
C VAL A 4 -16.83 7.39 -23.96
N TYR A 5 -17.97 7.04 -23.35
CA TYR A 5 -18.93 8.03 -22.87
C TYR A 5 -18.32 8.94 -21.79
N MET A 6 -17.67 8.37 -20.80
CA MET A 6 -17.07 9.12 -19.67
C MET A 6 -15.91 10.01 -20.12
N GLY A 7 -15.04 9.51 -21.00
CA GLY A 7 -13.95 10.32 -21.56
C GLY A 7 -14.43 11.45 -22.47
N GLY A 8 -15.52 11.20 -23.22
CA GLY A 8 -16.18 12.22 -24.02
C GLY A 8 -16.77 13.35 -23.17
N LEU A 9 -17.39 13.02 -22.02
CA LEU A 9 -17.87 14.02 -21.06
C LEU A 9 -16.74 14.88 -20.48
N SER A 10 -15.53 14.31 -20.37
CA SER A 10 -14.33 15.01 -19.88
C SER A 10 -13.63 15.84 -20.96
N GLY A 11 -14.20 15.95 -22.18
CA GLY A 11 -13.66 16.77 -23.27
C GLY A 11 -12.45 16.17 -23.99
N VAL A 12 -12.15 14.88 -23.81
CA VAL A 12 -11.04 14.22 -24.51
C VAL A 12 -11.41 13.99 -25.98
N ALA A 13 -10.53 14.39 -26.90
CA ALA A 13 -10.73 14.18 -28.32
C ALA A 13 -10.85 12.66 -28.64
N ARG A 14 -11.75 12.30 -29.57
CA ARG A 14 -12.10 10.89 -29.82
C ARG A 14 -10.90 10.01 -30.16
N ASN A 15 -10.00 10.48 -31.01
CA ASN A 15 -8.82 9.71 -31.41
C ASN A 15 -7.88 9.43 -30.24
N ASP A 16 -7.63 10.46 -29.39
CA ASP A 16 -6.82 10.30 -28.19
C ASP A 16 -7.49 9.40 -27.17
N LEU A 17 -8.81 9.50 -27.06
CA LEU A 17 -9.60 8.71 -26.14
C LEU A 17 -9.52 7.21 -26.45
N GLU A 18 -9.65 6.82 -27.71
CA GLU A 18 -9.57 5.42 -28.15
C GLU A 18 -8.17 4.84 -27.87
N GLN A 19 -7.11 5.61 -28.12
CA GLN A 19 -5.73 5.20 -27.79
C GLN A 19 -5.52 5.04 -26.29
N ARG A 20 -5.98 6.00 -25.48
CA ARG A 20 -5.87 5.95 -24.01
C ARG A 20 -6.67 4.79 -23.43
N ILE A 21 -7.88 4.54 -23.90
CA ILE A 21 -8.70 3.40 -23.46
C ILE A 21 -7.96 2.09 -23.74
N THR A 22 -7.43 1.89 -24.95
CA THR A 22 -6.70 0.69 -25.31
C THR A 22 -5.49 0.48 -24.40
N TYR A 23 -4.68 1.53 -24.20
CA TYR A 23 -3.51 1.52 -23.33
C TYR A 23 -3.86 1.14 -21.88
N TYR A 24 -4.89 1.79 -21.30
CA TYR A 24 -5.23 1.52 -19.90
C TYR A 24 -5.94 0.17 -19.71
N LEU A 25 -6.71 -0.31 -20.67
CA LEU A 25 -7.29 -1.67 -20.63
C LEU A 25 -6.18 -2.73 -20.60
N GLU A 26 -5.13 -2.55 -21.39
CA GLU A 26 -3.95 -3.43 -21.39
C GLU A 26 -3.22 -3.37 -20.04
N LYS A 27 -2.88 -2.17 -19.57
CA LYS A 27 -2.18 -1.96 -18.28
C LYS A 27 -2.92 -2.51 -17.07
N THR A 28 -4.25 -2.58 -17.13
CA THR A 28 -5.10 -3.10 -16.06
C THR A 28 -5.63 -4.51 -16.30
N SER A 29 -5.14 -5.23 -17.31
CA SER A 29 -5.59 -6.58 -17.69
C SER A 29 -7.10 -6.71 -17.90
N LEU A 30 -7.70 -5.69 -18.52
CA LEU A 30 -9.12 -5.67 -18.84
C LEU A 30 -9.45 -5.81 -20.33
N THR A 31 -8.44 -5.99 -21.21
CA THR A 31 -8.61 -6.08 -22.67
C THR A 31 -9.60 -7.17 -23.08
N GLU A 32 -9.51 -8.37 -22.49
CA GLU A 32 -10.43 -9.48 -22.79
C GLU A 32 -11.86 -9.21 -22.31
N HIS A 33 -12.03 -8.26 -21.42
CA HIS A 33 -13.30 -7.91 -20.81
C HIS A 33 -13.93 -6.63 -21.35
N GLN A 34 -13.32 -6.00 -22.36
CA GLN A 34 -13.74 -4.70 -22.92
C GLN A 34 -15.18 -4.69 -23.45
N ASN A 35 -15.68 -5.84 -23.91
CA ASN A 35 -17.04 -5.99 -24.45
C ASN A 35 -18.08 -6.43 -23.41
N LYS A 36 -17.67 -6.71 -22.15
CA LYS A 36 -18.61 -7.07 -21.09
C LYS A 36 -19.37 -5.85 -20.59
N LYS A 37 -20.63 -6.08 -20.22
CA LYS A 37 -21.44 -5.04 -19.55
C LYS A 37 -20.91 -4.83 -18.12
N MET A 38 -20.97 -3.61 -17.59
CA MET A 38 -20.51 -3.28 -16.22
C MET A 38 -21.07 -4.23 -15.15
N ARG A 39 -22.34 -4.67 -15.28
CA ARG A 39 -22.95 -5.62 -14.33
C ARG A 39 -22.32 -7.02 -14.32
N GLN A 40 -21.58 -7.39 -15.37
CA GLN A 40 -20.92 -8.69 -15.52
C GLN A 40 -19.47 -8.68 -14.99
N LEU A 41 -18.97 -7.51 -14.59
CA LEU A 41 -17.62 -7.34 -14.05
C LEU A 41 -17.60 -7.64 -12.55
N SER A 42 -16.51 -8.23 -12.07
CA SER A 42 -16.22 -8.40 -10.63
C SER A 42 -16.03 -7.05 -9.95
N GLY A 43 -15.99 -7.04 -8.60
CA GLY A 43 -15.72 -5.83 -7.83
C GLY A 43 -14.36 -5.20 -8.18
N GLY A 44 -13.30 -6.01 -8.24
CA GLY A 44 -11.96 -5.56 -8.63
C GLY A 44 -11.89 -5.04 -10.07
N MET A 45 -12.59 -5.72 -11.03
CA MET A 45 -12.67 -5.24 -12.40
C MET A 45 -13.40 -3.89 -12.51
N LYS A 46 -14.49 -3.69 -11.77
CA LYS A 46 -15.21 -2.40 -11.72
C LYS A 46 -14.34 -1.29 -11.16
N ARG A 47 -13.56 -1.58 -10.10
CA ARG A 47 -12.62 -0.63 -9.50
C ARG A 47 -11.54 -0.22 -10.51
N ARG A 48 -10.97 -1.18 -11.25
CA ARG A 48 -10.02 -0.90 -12.33
C ARG A 48 -10.63 -0.07 -13.47
N VAL A 49 -11.88 -0.32 -13.85
CA VAL A 49 -12.59 0.56 -14.81
C VAL A 49 -12.75 1.97 -14.27
N GLY A 50 -13.06 2.14 -12.96
CA GLY A 50 -13.13 3.44 -12.32
C GLY A 50 -11.78 4.17 -12.31
N LEU A 51 -10.69 3.44 -12.07
CA LEU A 51 -9.34 3.99 -12.16
C LEU A 51 -9.02 4.45 -13.60
N ILE A 52 -9.29 3.61 -14.60
CA ILE A 52 -9.13 4.00 -16.01
C ILE A 52 -9.89 5.30 -16.30
N GLN A 53 -11.15 5.37 -15.88
CA GLN A 53 -11.99 6.56 -16.07
C GLN A 53 -11.32 7.82 -15.51
N ALA A 54 -10.75 7.76 -14.31
CA ALA A 54 -10.05 8.88 -13.68
C ALA A 54 -8.77 9.28 -14.43
N LEU A 55 -8.11 8.34 -15.09
CA LEU A 55 -6.88 8.55 -15.87
C LEU A 55 -7.11 9.06 -17.30
N LEU A 56 -8.30 8.82 -17.87
CA LEU A 56 -8.58 9.16 -19.29
C LEU A 56 -8.36 10.63 -19.62
N ASN A 57 -8.71 11.53 -18.70
CA ASN A 57 -8.55 12.98 -18.90
C ASN A 57 -7.10 13.46 -18.66
N ASN A 58 -6.20 12.55 -18.31
CA ASN A 58 -4.79 12.86 -18.03
C ASN A 58 -4.63 14.01 -17.00
N PRO A 59 -5.23 13.92 -15.81
CA PRO A 59 -5.28 15.00 -14.84
C PRO A 59 -3.89 15.30 -14.27
N ASP A 60 -3.61 16.57 -13.95
CA ASP A 60 -2.38 16.99 -13.26
C ASP A 60 -2.38 16.54 -11.79
N PHE A 61 -3.57 16.40 -11.19
CA PHE A 61 -3.77 15.96 -9.82
C PHE A 61 -4.83 14.86 -9.77
N LEU A 62 -4.44 13.68 -9.24
CA LEU A 62 -5.28 12.50 -9.14
C LEU A 62 -5.48 12.12 -7.66
N ILE A 63 -6.74 11.97 -7.24
CA ILE A 63 -7.07 11.48 -5.89
C ILE A 63 -7.76 10.12 -6.02
N ILE A 64 -7.29 9.13 -5.27
CA ILE A 64 -7.84 7.77 -5.30
C ILE A 64 -7.97 7.25 -3.87
N ASP A 65 -9.12 6.67 -3.56
CA ASP A 65 -9.36 5.98 -2.30
C ASP A 65 -9.17 4.46 -2.50
N GLU A 66 -8.24 3.87 -1.74
CA GLU A 66 -7.97 2.43 -1.68
C GLU A 66 -7.78 1.76 -3.07
N PRO A 67 -6.81 2.19 -3.92
CA PRO A 67 -6.71 1.74 -5.32
C PRO A 67 -6.48 0.23 -5.48
N THR A 68 -5.88 -0.43 -4.51
CA THR A 68 -5.42 -1.83 -4.57
C THR A 68 -6.27 -2.80 -3.73
N THR A 69 -7.20 -2.29 -2.93
CA THR A 69 -8.04 -3.12 -2.05
C THR A 69 -8.95 -4.06 -2.84
N GLY A 70 -8.94 -5.34 -2.45
CA GLY A 70 -9.76 -6.39 -3.09
C GLY A 70 -9.21 -6.87 -4.43
N LEU A 71 -7.98 -6.52 -4.77
CA LEU A 71 -7.25 -7.06 -5.90
C LEU A 71 -6.36 -8.24 -5.44
N ASP A 72 -6.13 -9.19 -6.35
CA ASP A 72 -5.12 -10.22 -6.14
C ASP A 72 -3.69 -9.63 -6.20
N PRO A 73 -2.66 -10.36 -5.74
CA PRO A 73 -1.30 -9.84 -5.65
C PRO A 73 -0.73 -9.35 -6.99
N GLU A 74 -1.01 -10.03 -8.08
CA GLU A 74 -0.53 -9.65 -9.41
C GLU A 74 -1.19 -8.36 -9.90
N GLU A 75 -2.52 -8.27 -9.76
CA GLU A 75 -3.28 -7.08 -10.11
C GLU A 75 -2.88 -5.88 -9.26
N ARG A 76 -2.58 -6.07 -7.95
CA ARG A 76 -2.09 -5.05 -7.06
C ARG A 76 -0.76 -4.47 -7.58
N ILE A 77 0.20 -5.31 -7.95
CA ILE A 77 1.49 -4.88 -8.51
C ILE A 77 1.27 -4.06 -9.79
N ARG A 78 0.39 -4.50 -10.68
CA ARG A 78 0.07 -3.77 -11.93
C ARG A 78 -0.49 -2.38 -11.65
N ILE A 79 -1.42 -2.26 -10.71
CA ILE A 79 -2.02 -0.95 -10.37
C ILE A 79 -0.98 -0.04 -9.71
N ARG A 80 -0.14 -0.55 -8.79
CA ARG A 80 0.96 0.23 -8.20
C ARG A 80 1.90 0.78 -9.28
N ASN A 81 2.36 -0.07 -10.19
CA ASN A 81 3.25 0.34 -11.27
C ASN A 81 2.59 1.39 -12.18
N LEU A 82 1.30 1.24 -12.48
CA LEU A 82 0.55 2.22 -13.25
C LEU A 82 0.50 3.59 -12.54
N LEU A 83 0.27 3.62 -11.23
CA LEU A 83 0.24 4.85 -10.45
C LEU A 83 1.63 5.51 -10.35
N VAL A 84 2.69 4.71 -10.17
CA VAL A 84 4.08 5.18 -10.20
C VAL A 84 4.42 5.79 -11.55
N ASP A 85 4.08 5.13 -12.65
CA ASP A 85 4.31 5.65 -14.00
C ASP A 85 3.54 6.94 -14.25
N PHE A 86 2.29 7.02 -13.78
CA PHE A 86 1.46 8.21 -13.91
C PHE A 86 1.97 9.39 -13.08
N SER A 87 2.60 9.12 -11.92
CA SER A 87 3.10 10.14 -11.00
C SER A 87 4.41 10.82 -11.44
N LYS A 88 5.08 10.38 -12.51
CA LYS A 88 6.37 10.95 -12.96
C LYS A 88 6.30 12.46 -13.22
N ASP A 89 5.22 12.92 -13.82
CA ASP A 89 5.00 14.32 -14.19
C ASP A 89 3.73 14.90 -13.54
N ARG A 90 3.14 14.22 -12.55
CA ARG A 90 1.85 14.57 -11.96
C ARG A 90 1.84 14.27 -10.47
N THR A 91 0.86 14.83 -9.79
CA THR A 91 0.63 14.54 -8.37
C THR A 91 -0.45 13.47 -8.23
N VAL A 92 -0.12 12.37 -7.55
CA VAL A 92 -1.06 11.31 -7.18
C VAL A 92 -1.17 11.25 -5.66
N LEU A 93 -2.37 11.47 -5.16
CA LEU A 93 -2.72 11.28 -3.75
C LEU A 93 -3.63 10.06 -3.64
N PHE A 94 -3.24 9.07 -2.87
CA PHE A 94 -4.12 7.93 -2.60
C PHE A 94 -4.13 7.57 -1.11
N SER A 95 -5.28 7.08 -0.65
CA SER A 95 -5.39 6.47 0.68
C SER A 95 -5.15 4.96 0.57
N THR A 96 -4.59 4.37 1.60
CA THR A 96 -4.53 2.90 1.77
C THR A 96 -4.32 2.52 3.22
N HIS A 97 -4.82 1.34 3.60
CA HIS A 97 -4.48 0.68 4.85
C HIS A 97 -3.41 -0.41 4.67
N VAL A 98 -2.93 -0.60 3.44
CA VAL A 98 -1.91 -1.60 3.08
C VAL A 98 -0.54 -0.92 3.05
N VAL A 99 0.21 -1.07 4.14
CA VAL A 99 1.51 -0.40 4.34
C VAL A 99 2.54 -0.77 3.26
N GLU A 100 2.52 -2.02 2.78
CA GLU A 100 3.38 -2.49 1.70
C GLU A 100 3.22 -1.69 0.39
N ASP A 101 1.99 -1.25 0.09
CA ASP A 101 1.73 -0.44 -1.11
C ASP A 101 2.42 0.92 -1.02
N LEU A 102 2.49 1.52 0.18
CA LEU A 102 3.19 2.79 0.41
C LEU A 102 4.70 2.64 0.17
N ALA A 103 5.31 1.60 0.72
CA ALA A 103 6.75 1.38 0.57
C ALA A 103 7.19 1.26 -0.90
N ALA A 104 6.31 0.70 -1.76
CA ALA A 104 6.61 0.46 -3.17
C ALA A 104 6.23 1.61 -4.10
N THR A 105 5.42 2.59 -3.66
CA THR A 105 4.80 3.55 -4.58
C THR A 105 5.03 5.01 -4.22
N CYS A 106 5.22 5.35 -2.95
CA CYS A 106 5.28 6.75 -2.54
C CYS A 106 6.63 7.13 -1.92
N THR A 107 6.99 8.41 -2.07
CA THR A 107 8.15 9.03 -1.41
C THR A 107 7.73 9.86 -0.20
N GLN A 108 6.49 10.32 -0.17
CA GLN A 108 5.87 11.10 0.90
C GLN A 108 4.62 10.41 1.39
N LEU A 109 4.39 10.44 2.69
CA LEU A 109 3.19 9.86 3.29
C LEU A 109 2.71 10.69 4.48
N ALA A 110 1.44 10.53 4.82
CA ALA A 110 0.86 11.02 6.05
C ALA A 110 0.12 9.90 6.77
N ILE A 111 0.33 9.75 8.07
CA ILE A 111 -0.35 8.77 8.91
C ILE A 111 -1.37 9.50 9.77
N MET A 112 -2.62 9.06 9.68
CA MET A 112 -3.73 9.63 10.44
C MET A 112 -4.30 8.59 11.44
N LYS A 113 -4.61 9.04 12.65
CA LYS A 113 -5.31 8.23 13.65
C LYS A 113 -6.33 9.10 14.37
N LYS A 114 -7.60 8.66 14.40
CA LYS A 114 -8.71 9.38 15.07
C LYS A 114 -8.83 10.85 14.64
N GLY A 115 -8.64 11.15 13.35
CA GLY A 115 -8.77 12.49 12.80
C GLY A 115 -7.56 13.41 12.99
N SER A 116 -6.48 12.93 13.59
CA SER A 116 -5.24 13.69 13.79
C SER A 116 -4.09 13.08 12.98
N PHE A 117 -3.19 13.95 12.49
CA PHE A 117 -1.94 13.49 11.90
C PHE A 117 -0.97 13.02 12.98
N LEU A 118 -0.50 11.78 12.88
CA LEU A 118 0.60 11.26 13.69
C LEU A 118 1.96 11.53 13.03
N TYR A 119 1.99 11.51 11.70
CA TYR A 119 3.21 11.73 10.92
C TYR A 119 2.84 12.35 9.56
N SER A 120 3.71 13.20 9.07
CA SER A 120 3.67 13.70 7.69
C SER A 120 5.11 13.98 7.25
N GLY A 121 5.55 13.31 6.18
CA GLY A 121 6.92 13.42 5.70
C GLY A 121 7.32 12.30 4.75
N SER A 122 8.62 12.12 4.56
CA SER A 122 9.15 11.08 3.68
C SER A 122 9.04 9.68 4.30
N VAL A 123 8.95 8.65 3.45
CA VAL A 123 9.04 7.24 3.87
C VAL A 123 10.34 6.99 4.64
N SER A 124 11.47 7.51 4.16
CA SER A 124 12.77 7.38 4.83
C SER A 124 12.78 8.03 6.22
N GLY A 125 12.13 9.19 6.39
CA GLY A 125 12.00 9.84 7.68
C GLY A 125 11.18 9.02 8.69
N LEU A 126 10.13 8.32 8.24
CA LEU A 126 9.38 7.42 9.10
C LEU A 126 10.21 6.23 9.55
N LEU A 127 11.00 5.63 8.65
CA LEU A 127 11.91 4.52 8.99
C LEU A 127 12.98 4.96 10.01
N GLU A 128 13.55 6.17 9.85
CA GLU A 128 14.54 6.71 10.77
C GLU A 128 13.97 6.90 12.19
N ASN A 129 12.68 7.25 12.34
CA ASN A 129 12.01 7.36 13.63
C ASN A 129 11.91 6.02 14.39
N ALA A 130 11.89 4.88 13.69
CA ALA A 130 11.87 3.56 14.30
C ALA A 130 13.27 2.95 14.49
N LYS A 131 14.31 3.63 14.03
CA LYS A 131 15.68 3.15 14.15
C LYS A 131 16.11 3.00 15.60
N GLY A 132 16.67 1.84 15.90
CA GLY A 132 17.06 1.49 17.27
C GLY A 132 15.91 1.02 18.16
N CYS A 133 14.69 0.88 17.60
CA CYS A 133 13.50 0.49 18.34
C CYS A 133 12.89 -0.84 17.88
N VAL A 134 13.46 -1.51 16.89
CA VAL A 134 13.02 -2.81 16.38
C VAL A 134 14.00 -3.89 16.80
N TRP A 135 13.49 -4.95 17.42
CA TRP A 135 14.31 -6.02 17.99
C TRP A 135 13.86 -7.38 17.48
N ASN A 136 14.78 -8.17 16.96
CA ASN A 136 14.57 -9.58 16.64
C ASN A 136 14.80 -10.40 17.92
N CYS A 137 13.74 -11.01 18.44
CA CYS A 137 13.76 -11.84 19.63
C CYS A 137 13.45 -13.29 19.27
N THR A 138 14.25 -14.24 19.77
CA THR A 138 13.97 -15.66 19.65
C THR A 138 13.61 -16.21 21.01
N VAL A 139 12.41 -16.77 21.17
CA VAL A 139 11.94 -17.39 22.40
C VAL A 139 11.65 -18.88 22.21
N GLN A 140 11.82 -19.68 23.28
CA GLN A 140 11.80 -21.12 23.19
C GLN A 140 10.36 -21.69 23.27
N ASN A 141 9.45 -20.97 23.91
CA ASN A 141 8.11 -21.48 24.20
C ASN A 141 7.04 -20.38 24.11
N ALA A 142 5.79 -20.82 24.12
CA ALA A 142 4.64 -19.93 24.00
C ALA A 142 4.42 -19.02 25.23
N GLU A 143 4.94 -19.39 26.41
CA GLU A 143 4.82 -18.59 27.62
C GLU A 143 5.72 -17.35 27.55
N GLU A 144 6.96 -17.53 27.14
CA GLU A 144 7.89 -16.40 26.88
C GLU A 144 7.35 -15.46 25.79
N ALA A 145 6.77 -16.02 24.71
CA ALA A 145 6.15 -15.23 23.66
C ALA A 145 5.00 -14.36 24.19
N ARG A 146 4.13 -14.95 25.03
CA ARG A 146 3.03 -14.19 25.68
C ARG A 146 3.50 -13.09 26.59
N LEU A 147 4.60 -13.28 27.31
CA LEU A 147 5.20 -12.24 28.14
C LEU A 147 5.68 -11.04 27.30
N LEU A 148 6.29 -11.29 26.14
CA LEU A 148 6.65 -10.22 25.22
C LEU A 148 5.42 -9.50 24.64
N GLU A 149 4.41 -10.26 24.21
CA GLU A 149 3.13 -9.71 23.69
C GLU A 149 2.38 -8.86 24.73
N ALA A 150 2.47 -9.23 26.01
CA ALA A 150 1.83 -8.49 27.09
C ALA A 150 2.50 -7.13 27.40
N ASN A 151 3.80 -7.01 27.13
CA ASN A 151 4.60 -5.84 27.54
C ASN A 151 5.02 -4.95 26.36
N TYR A 152 4.98 -5.45 25.12
CA TYR A 152 5.51 -4.76 23.94
C TYR A 152 4.59 -4.90 22.73
N SER A 153 4.70 -3.97 21.82
CA SER A 153 4.08 -4.11 20.49
C SER A 153 4.90 -5.08 19.63
N ILE A 154 4.22 -5.98 18.94
CA ILE A 154 4.83 -6.98 18.07
C ILE A 154 4.43 -6.69 16.62
N SER A 155 5.41 -6.58 15.73
CA SER A 155 5.15 -6.41 14.28
C SER A 155 5.18 -7.72 13.53
N SER A 156 5.90 -8.74 14.00
CA SER A 156 5.96 -10.05 13.36
C SER A 156 6.14 -11.16 14.40
N LYS A 157 5.51 -12.32 14.11
CA LYS A 157 5.67 -13.55 14.90
C LYS A 157 5.66 -14.75 13.96
N GLN A 158 6.70 -15.58 14.02
CA GLN A 158 6.87 -16.76 13.18
C GLN A 158 7.33 -17.96 14.01
N TYR A 159 6.71 -19.10 13.80
CA TYR A 159 7.13 -20.37 14.38
C TYR A 159 8.23 -20.97 13.49
N VAL A 160 9.37 -21.27 14.08
CA VAL A 160 10.54 -21.88 13.43
C VAL A 160 10.92 -23.17 14.15
N GLU A 161 11.80 -24.00 13.55
CA GLU A 161 12.21 -25.29 14.13
C GLU A 161 12.73 -25.16 15.57
N ASN A 162 13.44 -24.08 15.89
CA ASN A 162 14.12 -23.87 17.17
C ASN A 162 13.43 -22.85 18.09
N GLY A 163 12.10 -22.63 17.94
CA GLY A 163 11.35 -21.70 18.78
C GLY A 163 10.41 -20.76 18.04
N ILE A 164 10.25 -19.56 18.54
CA ILE A 164 9.38 -18.52 17.98
C ILE A 164 10.22 -17.28 17.76
N HIS A 165 10.32 -16.84 16.51
CA HIS A 165 10.92 -15.56 16.14
C HIS A 165 9.87 -14.46 16.20
N MET A 166 10.21 -13.34 16.85
CA MET A 166 9.32 -12.21 17.04
C MET A 166 10.07 -10.90 16.75
N LYS A 167 9.45 -9.99 15.99
CA LYS A 167 9.90 -8.60 15.91
C LYS A 167 9.17 -7.79 16.97
N VAL A 168 9.92 -7.29 17.94
CA VAL A 168 9.44 -6.56 19.10
C VAL A 168 9.80 -5.09 18.99
N LEU A 169 8.84 -4.21 19.23
CA LEU A 169 9.00 -2.77 19.10
C LEU A 169 9.15 -2.14 20.49
N SER A 170 10.35 -1.61 20.78
CA SER A 170 10.68 -1.04 22.08
C SER A 170 11.87 -0.07 22.00
N LYS A 171 11.84 1.02 22.79
CA LYS A 171 12.97 1.96 22.91
C LYS A 171 14.21 1.34 23.55
N GLY A 172 14.01 0.34 24.38
CA GLY A 172 15.09 -0.36 25.05
C GLY A 172 15.10 -1.85 24.69
N LYS A 173 16.23 -2.54 24.90
CA LYS A 173 16.35 -3.98 24.68
C LYS A 173 15.34 -4.75 25.52
N PRO A 174 14.40 -5.53 24.93
CA PRO A 174 13.34 -6.20 25.69
C PRO A 174 13.85 -7.29 26.64
N ASN A 175 14.84 -8.10 26.21
CA ASN A 175 15.53 -9.10 27.01
C ASN A 175 16.88 -9.49 26.39
N GLU A 176 17.65 -10.36 27.05
CA GLU A 176 18.99 -10.76 26.60
C GLU A 176 18.99 -11.49 25.26
N ASN A 177 17.92 -12.19 24.92
CA ASN A 177 17.77 -12.98 23.69
C ASN A 177 17.34 -12.12 22.49
N CYS A 178 17.17 -10.81 22.66
CA CYS A 178 16.82 -9.91 21.58
C CYS A 178 18.06 -9.23 21.00
N VAL A 179 18.09 -9.13 19.68
CA VAL A 179 19.14 -8.45 18.90
C VAL A 179 18.51 -7.32 18.12
N LEU A 180 19.16 -6.17 18.07
CA LEU A 180 18.67 -5.01 17.33
C LEU A 180 18.54 -5.37 15.85
N ASP A 181 17.37 -5.10 15.27
CA ASP A 181 17.12 -5.25 13.84
C ASP A 181 17.52 -3.96 13.12
N ASN A 182 18.40 -4.09 12.12
CA ASN A 182 18.79 -2.98 11.27
C ASN A 182 18.00 -2.95 9.95
N ASP A 183 17.23 -4.01 9.64
CA ASP A 183 16.39 -4.13 8.45
C ASP A 183 14.93 -3.82 8.79
N ILE A 184 14.70 -2.53 9.06
CA ILE A 184 13.41 -2.02 9.52
C ILE A 184 12.47 -1.87 8.33
N THR A 185 11.30 -2.48 8.41
CA THR A 185 10.25 -2.32 7.42
C THR A 185 9.36 -1.11 7.69
N LEU A 186 8.65 -0.65 6.67
CA LEU A 186 7.67 0.44 6.85
C LEU A 186 6.53 0.02 7.79
N GLU A 187 6.18 -1.27 7.82
CA GLU A 187 5.20 -1.83 8.74
C GLU A 187 5.68 -1.74 10.19
N ASP A 188 6.96 -2.09 10.46
CA ASP A 188 7.55 -1.94 11.79
C ASP A 188 7.47 -0.48 12.27
N ALA A 189 7.85 0.46 11.42
CA ALA A 189 7.83 1.88 11.74
C ALA A 189 6.40 2.41 11.95
N TYR A 190 5.45 1.95 11.15
CA TYR A 190 4.03 2.30 11.29
C TYR A 190 3.44 1.80 12.62
N ILE A 191 3.68 0.51 12.95
CA ILE A 191 3.19 -0.09 14.20
C ILE A 191 3.84 0.59 15.41
N TYR A 192 5.15 0.86 15.34
CA TYR A 192 5.87 1.59 16.41
C TYR A 192 5.25 2.96 16.65
N LEU A 193 5.03 3.75 15.61
CA LEU A 193 4.46 5.09 15.72
C LEU A 193 3.02 5.08 16.26
N THR A 194 2.20 4.12 15.81
CA THR A 194 0.77 4.09 16.16
C THR A 194 0.49 3.54 17.57
N ASN A 195 1.46 2.83 18.18
CA ASN A 195 1.35 2.24 19.51
C ASN A 195 2.24 2.93 20.55
N SER A 196 3.05 3.91 20.14
CA SER A 196 3.80 4.80 21.03
C SER A 196 2.91 5.94 21.49
#